data_f5e784a700a4675e455ee4db773c45d4
#
_entry.id   f5e784a700a4675e455ee4db773c45d4
#
_cell.length_a   1.000
_cell.length_b   1.000
_cell.length_c   1.000
_cell.angle_alpha   90.00
_cell.angle_beta   90.00
_cell.angle_gamma   90.00
#
_symmetry.space_group_name_H-M   'P 1'
#
loop_
_entity.id
_entity.type
_entity.pdbx_description
1 polymer ?
#
loop_
_entity_poly.entity_id
_entity_poly.type
_entity_poly.pdbx_seq_one_letter_code
_entity_poly.pdbx_strand_id
1 'polypeptide(L)'
;MTSAVGTSGTAITSRVHSLNRPNMVSVGTIVWLSSELMFFAGLFAMYFTARAQSGGVWPPPPTELNLFQAVPVTLVLIASSFTCQMGVFAAERGDVFGLRRWYTVTLLMGLFFVLGQGYEYFHLVTHGTTISSSAYGSVFYLATGFHGLHVIGGLVAFVLLLLRTTLTKFTPAQATAAIVVSYYWHFVDIVWVALFATIYFIR
;
A
#
# COMPACT_ATOMS: atom_id res chain seq x y z
N MET A 1 -22.63 -60.57 5.94
CA MET A 1 -21.55 -59.80 5.26
C MET A 1 -22.18 -58.66 4.49
N THR A 2 -22.32 -57.48 5.13
CA THR A 2 -22.77 -56.26 4.47
C THR A 2 -21.70 -55.21 4.64
N SER A 3 -21.09 -54.87 3.53
CA SER A 3 -19.87 -54.11 3.38
C SER A 3 -20.09 -52.61 3.64
N ALA A 4 -19.24 -52.06 4.43
CA ALA A 4 -19.03 -50.62 4.64
C ALA A 4 -18.46 -49.92 3.40
N VAL A 5 -19.31 -49.39 2.52
CA VAL A 5 -18.92 -48.62 1.33
C VAL A 5 -19.35 -47.11 1.44
N GLY A 6 -19.79 -46.67 2.60
CA GLY A 6 -20.44 -45.35 2.72
C GLY A 6 -19.58 -44.14 3.13
N THR A 7 -18.33 -44.33 3.59
CA THR A 7 -17.58 -43.23 4.26
C THR A 7 -16.49 -42.56 3.41
N SER A 8 -16.11 -43.16 2.29
CA SER A 8 -15.01 -42.60 1.46
C SER A 8 -15.43 -41.41 0.59
N GLY A 9 -16.65 -41.43 0.05
CA GLY A 9 -17.14 -40.40 -0.87
C GLY A 9 -17.39 -39.04 -0.20
N THR A 10 -17.94 -39.05 1.03
CA THR A 10 -18.20 -37.80 1.77
C THR A 10 -16.94 -37.10 2.26
N ALA A 11 -15.88 -37.86 2.59
CA ALA A 11 -14.58 -37.30 2.97
C ALA A 11 -13.85 -36.67 1.79
N ILE A 12 -13.98 -37.21 0.58
CA ILE A 12 -13.38 -36.68 -0.64
C ILE A 12 -14.09 -35.40 -1.07
N THR A 13 -15.43 -35.39 -1.09
CA THR A 13 -16.22 -34.19 -1.44
C THR A 13 -16.03 -33.06 -0.46
N SER A 14 -15.89 -33.33 0.84
CA SER A 14 -15.59 -32.25 1.82
C SER A 14 -14.16 -31.68 1.65
N ARG A 15 -13.17 -32.49 1.28
CA ARG A 15 -11.82 -32.01 0.95
C ARG A 15 -11.82 -31.13 -0.31
N VAL A 16 -12.51 -31.55 -1.36
CA VAL A 16 -12.58 -30.77 -2.60
C VAL A 16 -13.29 -29.44 -2.38
N HIS A 17 -14.36 -29.41 -1.55
CA HIS A 17 -15.03 -28.16 -1.17
C HIS A 17 -14.15 -27.24 -0.31
N SER A 18 -13.29 -27.76 0.56
CA SER A 18 -12.37 -26.96 1.37
C SER A 18 -11.24 -26.37 0.56
N LEU A 19 -10.82 -27.01 -0.52
CA LEU A 19 -9.75 -26.51 -1.42
C LEU A 19 -10.22 -25.36 -2.33
N ASN A 20 -11.53 -25.23 -2.57
CA ASN A 20 -12.09 -24.20 -3.44
C ASN A 20 -12.70 -23.00 -2.69
N ARG A 21 -12.61 -22.94 -1.36
CA ARG A 21 -13.09 -21.77 -0.61
C ARG A 21 -12.02 -20.72 -0.54
N PRO A 22 -12.24 -19.50 -1.10
CA PRO A 22 -11.31 -18.42 -0.92
C PRO A 22 -11.17 -18.07 0.57
N ASN A 23 -9.97 -17.68 0.98
CA ASN A 23 -9.74 -17.25 2.35
C ASN A 23 -10.58 -16.01 2.65
N MET A 24 -11.52 -16.11 3.59
CA MET A 24 -12.46 -15.03 3.95
C MET A 24 -11.75 -13.73 4.34
N VAL A 25 -10.57 -13.85 4.96
CA VAL A 25 -9.76 -12.67 5.33
C VAL A 25 -9.24 -11.95 4.09
N SER A 26 -8.73 -12.70 3.10
CA SER A 26 -8.26 -12.13 1.84
C SER A 26 -9.40 -11.48 1.05
N VAL A 27 -10.57 -12.13 0.99
CA VAL A 27 -11.76 -11.57 0.32
C VAL A 27 -12.22 -10.28 1.01
N GLY A 28 -12.33 -10.29 2.34
CA GLY A 28 -12.68 -9.10 3.12
C GLY A 28 -11.68 -7.95 2.89
N THR A 29 -10.40 -8.27 2.80
CA THR A 29 -9.35 -7.27 2.52
C THR A 29 -9.52 -6.67 1.12
N ILE A 30 -9.78 -7.48 0.09
CA ILE A 30 -10.00 -6.98 -1.27
C ILE A 30 -11.24 -6.07 -1.33
N VAL A 31 -12.34 -6.44 -0.68
CA VAL A 31 -13.55 -5.61 -0.60
C VAL A 31 -13.26 -4.28 0.09
N TRP A 32 -12.51 -4.30 1.21
CA TRP A 32 -12.10 -3.08 1.90
C TRP A 32 -11.18 -2.21 1.01
N LEU A 33 -10.18 -2.78 0.37
CA LEU A 33 -9.30 -2.03 -0.54
C LEU A 33 -10.06 -1.43 -1.73
N SER A 34 -11.14 -2.06 -2.18
CA SER A 34 -12.00 -1.50 -3.22
C SER A 34 -12.70 -0.22 -2.73
N SER A 35 -13.10 -0.13 -1.47
CA SER A 35 -13.65 1.10 -0.90
C SER A 35 -12.59 2.20 -0.77
N GLU A 36 -11.36 1.85 -0.40
CA GLU A 36 -10.24 2.80 -0.37
C GLU A 36 -9.89 3.33 -1.77
N LEU A 37 -9.99 2.47 -2.80
CA LEU A 37 -9.81 2.91 -4.18
C LEU A 37 -10.84 3.98 -4.59
N MET A 38 -12.10 3.84 -4.17
CA MET A 38 -13.14 4.86 -4.41
C MET A 38 -12.84 6.17 -3.67
N PHE A 39 -12.31 6.09 -2.45
CA PHE A 39 -11.86 7.27 -1.71
C PHE A 39 -10.76 8.04 -2.48
N PHE A 40 -9.73 7.35 -2.95
CA PHE A 40 -8.68 7.98 -3.76
C PHE A 40 -9.19 8.48 -5.10
N ALA A 41 -10.13 7.78 -5.75
CA ALA A 41 -10.78 8.26 -6.97
C ALA A 41 -11.46 9.62 -6.76
N GLY A 42 -12.10 9.83 -5.60
CA GLY A 42 -12.64 11.13 -5.21
C GLY A 42 -11.56 12.22 -5.09
N LEU A 43 -10.39 11.91 -4.53
CA LEU A 43 -9.26 12.85 -4.46
C LEU A 43 -8.69 13.18 -5.84
N PHE A 44 -8.59 12.21 -6.74
CA PHE A 44 -8.23 12.45 -8.15
C PHE A 44 -9.27 13.34 -8.86
N ALA A 45 -10.55 13.06 -8.69
CA ALA A 45 -11.62 13.88 -9.25
C ALA A 45 -11.52 15.32 -8.76
N MET A 46 -11.27 15.54 -7.48
CA MET A 46 -11.05 16.87 -6.89
C MET A 46 -9.83 17.56 -7.53
N TYR A 47 -8.71 16.85 -7.73
CA TYR A 47 -7.51 17.39 -8.36
C TYR A 47 -7.80 17.84 -9.80
N PHE A 48 -8.42 17.00 -10.64
CA PHE A 48 -8.73 17.34 -12.03
C PHE A 48 -9.79 18.45 -12.15
N THR A 49 -10.75 18.49 -11.23
CA THR A 49 -11.74 19.59 -11.17
C THR A 49 -11.07 20.92 -10.85
N ALA A 50 -10.21 20.96 -9.83
CA ALA A 50 -9.47 22.17 -9.46
C ALA A 50 -8.56 22.64 -10.61
N ARG A 51 -7.89 21.69 -11.30
CA ARG A 51 -7.09 22.01 -12.48
C ARG A 51 -7.92 22.59 -13.62
N ALA A 52 -9.06 21.99 -13.93
CA ALA A 52 -9.95 22.48 -14.99
C ALA A 52 -10.50 23.88 -14.70
N GLN A 53 -10.71 24.22 -13.44
CA GLN A 53 -11.20 25.54 -13.01
C GLN A 53 -10.10 26.59 -12.89
N SER A 54 -8.82 26.21 -12.87
CA SER A 54 -7.70 27.14 -12.69
C SER A 54 -7.53 28.15 -13.82
N GLY A 55 -7.98 27.80 -15.04
CA GLY A 55 -7.97 28.67 -16.23
C GLY A 55 -6.58 29.16 -16.67
N GLY A 56 -5.49 28.64 -16.12
CA GLY A 56 -4.15 29.12 -16.34
C GLY A 56 -3.05 28.09 -16.07
N VAL A 57 -1.90 28.59 -15.58
CA VAL A 57 -0.72 27.77 -15.28
C VAL A 57 -1.01 26.85 -14.09
N TRP A 58 -0.68 25.56 -14.25
CA TRP A 58 -0.82 24.54 -13.22
C TRP A 58 0.45 23.70 -13.09
N PRO A 59 1.09 23.64 -11.93
CA PRO A 59 0.80 24.34 -10.66
C PRO A 59 1.02 25.86 -10.77
N PRO A 60 0.29 26.67 -9.95
CA PRO A 60 0.50 28.11 -9.92
C PRO A 60 1.82 28.46 -9.24
N PRO A 61 2.50 29.56 -9.65
CA PRO A 61 3.67 30.07 -8.94
C PRO A 61 3.29 30.47 -7.49
N PRO A 62 4.15 30.30 -6.49
CA PRO A 62 5.58 29.94 -6.56
C PRO A 62 5.87 28.43 -6.43
N THR A 63 4.91 27.54 -6.70
CA THR A 63 5.07 26.11 -6.49
C THR A 63 6.09 25.50 -7.43
N GLU A 64 7.23 25.08 -6.89
CA GLU A 64 8.28 24.32 -7.61
C GLU A 64 8.35 22.91 -7.07
N LEU A 65 8.01 21.92 -7.91
CA LEU A 65 8.13 20.51 -7.59
C LEU A 65 9.52 20.00 -7.97
N ASN A 66 10.24 19.44 -7.01
CA ASN A 66 11.57 18.92 -7.23
C ASN A 66 11.52 17.48 -7.76
N LEU A 67 11.48 17.32 -9.09
CA LEU A 67 11.45 16.02 -9.74
C LEU A 67 12.70 15.18 -9.43
N PHE A 68 13.86 15.83 -9.27
CA PHE A 68 15.12 15.15 -8.99
C PHE A 68 15.10 14.43 -7.62
N GLN A 69 14.34 14.96 -6.66
CA GLN A 69 14.14 14.32 -5.36
C GLN A 69 13.00 13.32 -5.39
N ALA A 70 11.89 13.64 -6.05
CA ALA A 70 10.68 12.81 -6.07
C ALA A 70 10.90 11.46 -6.79
N VAL A 71 11.69 11.44 -7.89
CA VAL A 71 11.96 10.21 -8.66
C VAL A 71 12.69 9.15 -7.85
N PRO A 72 13.84 9.41 -7.18
CA PRO A 72 14.52 8.39 -6.36
C PRO A 72 13.63 7.84 -5.24
N VAL A 73 12.88 8.70 -4.56
CA VAL A 73 11.97 8.30 -3.48
C VAL A 73 10.86 7.38 -4.01
N THR A 74 10.30 7.71 -5.18
CA THR A 74 9.31 6.87 -5.86
C THR A 74 9.90 5.52 -6.31
N LEU A 75 11.10 5.50 -6.86
CA LEU A 75 11.76 4.26 -7.27
C LEU A 75 12.03 3.32 -6.10
N VAL A 76 12.45 3.88 -4.94
CA VAL A 76 12.61 3.09 -3.71
C VAL A 76 11.28 2.49 -3.28
N LEU A 77 10.17 3.25 -3.33
CA LEU A 77 8.86 2.73 -2.97
C LEU A 77 8.41 1.61 -3.93
N ILE A 78 8.55 1.78 -5.24
CA ILE A 78 8.24 0.73 -6.23
C ILE A 78 9.12 -0.52 -6.00
N ALA A 79 10.42 -0.35 -5.72
CA ALA A 79 11.30 -1.46 -5.40
C ALA A 79 10.88 -2.19 -4.11
N SER A 80 10.24 -1.49 -3.16
CA SER A 80 9.72 -2.10 -1.93
C SER A 80 8.60 -3.12 -2.18
N SER A 81 7.84 -2.98 -3.26
CA SER A 81 6.85 -3.98 -3.70
C SER A 81 7.51 -5.34 -4.01
N PHE A 82 8.68 -5.35 -4.65
CA PHE A 82 9.40 -6.59 -4.92
C PHE A 82 9.91 -7.25 -3.64
N THR A 83 10.45 -6.45 -2.70
CA THR A 83 10.91 -6.99 -1.40
C THR A 83 9.74 -7.49 -0.56
N CYS A 84 8.59 -6.83 -0.60
CA CYS A 84 7.36 -7.28 0.04
C CYS A 84 6.93 -8.65 -0.51
N GLN A 85 6.91 -8.82 -1.84
CA GLN A 85 6.54 -10.08 -2.48
C GLN A 85 7.51 -11.22 -2.13
N MET A 86 8.81 -10.94 -2.02
CA MET A 86 9.78 -11.94 -1.53
C MET A 86 9.48 -12.38 -0.09
N GLY A 87 8.99 -11.47 0.74
CA GLY A 87 8.50 -11.77 2.09
C GLY A 87 7.29 -12.71 2.09
N VAL A 88 6.34 -12.52 1.17
CA VAL A 88 5.18 -13.42 0.99
C VAL A 88 5.65 -14.83 0.59
N PHE A 89 6.54 -14.96 -0.38
CA PHE A 89 7.08 -16.25 -0.79
C PHE A 89 7.84 -16.97 0.34
N ALA A 90 8.51 -16.23 1.23
CA ALA A 90 9.12 -16.81 2.43
C ALA A 90 8.05 -17.29 3.42
N ALA A 91 6.98 -16.50 3.63
CA ALA A 91 5.87 -16.88 4.51
C ALA A 91 5.15 -18.16 4.04
N GLU A 92 4.90 -18.28 2.74
CA GLU A 92 4.25 -19.45 2.12
C GLU A 92 5.08 -20.72 2.27
N ARG A 93 6.40 -20.59 2.25
CA ARG A 93 7.33 -21.71 2.48
C ARG A 93 7.57 -22.02 3.96
N GLY A 94 6.99 -21.22 4.88
CA GLY A 94 7.23 -21.38 6.31
C GLY A 94 8.61 -20.86 6.78
N ASP A 95 9.34 -20.15 5.91
CA ASP A 95 10.64 -19.55 6.25
C ASP A 95 10.42 -18.23 7.02
N VAL A 96 10.37 -18.34 8.33
CA VAL A 96 10.17 -17.19 9.24
C VAL A 96 11.33 -16.22 9.19
N PHE A 97 12.56 -16.70 9.02
CA PHE A 97 13.73 -15.84 8.96
C PHE A 97 13.74 -15.02 7.67
N GLY A 98 13.45 -15.65 6.53
CA GLY A 98 13.29 -14.99 5.25
C GLY A 98 12.18 -13.94 5.27
N LEU A 99 11.02 -14.28 5.85
CA LEU A 99 9.90 -13.34 6.03
C LEU A 99 10.33 -12.08 6.81
N ARG A 100 10.96 -12.26 7.97
CA ARG A 100 11.42 -11.14 8.81
C ARG A 100 12.43 -10.27 8.06
N ARG A 101 13.42 -10.88 7.41
CA ARG A 101 14.44 -10.17 6.65
C ARG A 101 13.81 -9.31 5.56
N TRP A 102 12.97 -9.87 4.72
CA TRP A 102 12.37 -9.16 3.60
C TRP A 102 11.40 -8.07 4.06
N TYR A 103 10.57 -8.34 5.06
CA TYR A 103 9.64 -7.33 5.58
C TYR A 103 10.35 -6.22 6.35
N THR A 104 11.49 -6.47 6.98
CA THR A 104 12.33 -5.41 7.55
C THR A 104 12.91 -4.51 6.45
N VAL A 105 13.38 -5.09 5.33
CA VAL A 105 13.85 -4.29 4.19
C VAL A 105 12.72 -3.44 3.63
N THR A 106 11.53 -4.02 3.42
CA THR A 106 10.34 -3.27 2.95
C THR A 106 9.97 -2.14 3.91
N LEU A 107 9.98 -2.41 5.22
CA LEU A 107 9.72 -1.40 6.26
C LEU A 107 10.71 -0.23 6.18
N LEU A 108 12.00 -0.50 6.03
CA LEU A 108 13.04 0.54 5.93
C LEU A 108 12.88 1.36 4.64
N MET A 109 12.54 0.72 3.52
CA MET A 109 12.29 1.41 2.25
C MET A 109 11.04 2.31 2.33
N GLY A 110 9.95 1.81 2.96
CA GLY A 110 8.75 2.61 3.20
C GLY A 110 8.99 3.77 4.17
N LEU A 111 9.81 3.57 5.20
CA LEU A 111 10.22 4.64 6.11
C LEU A 111 11.02 5.72 5.38
N PHE A 112 11.95 5.32 4.51
CA PHE A 112 12.70 6.25 3.66
C PHE A 112 11.75 7.10 2.79
N PHE A 113 10.72 6.48 2.21
CA PHE A 113 9.69 7.19 1.46
C PHE A 113 8.97 8.25 2.32
N VAL A 114 8.49 7.89 3.52
CA VAL A 114 7.78 8.81 4.43
C VAL A 114 8.67 9.99 4.83
N LEU A 115 9.94 9.74 5.11
CA LEU A 115 10.91 10.80 5.43
C LEU A 115 11.16 11.71 4.23
N GLY A 116 11.28 11.15 3.01
CA GLY A 116 11.42 11.92 1.78
C GLY A 116 10.21 12.80 1.50
N GLN A 117 9.00 12.29 1.71
CA GLN A 117 7.76 13.06 1.57
C GLN A 117 7.66 14.17 2.63
N GLY A 118 8.06 13.89 3.86
CA GLY A 118 8.13 14.89 4.93
C GLY A 118 9.11 16.03 4.60
N TYR A 119 10.26 15.69 4.02
CA TYR A 119 11.23 16.70 3.56
C TYR A 119 10.65 17.56 2.42
N GLU A 120 9.95 16.96 1.46
CA GLU A 120 9.29 17.70 0.39
C GLU A 120 8.24 18.67 0.92
N TYR A 121 7.43 18.24 1.90
CA TYR A 121 6.48 19.14 2.56
C TYR A 121 7.16 20.30 3.27
N PHE A 122 8.24 20.03 3.99
CA PHE A 122 9.03 21.09 4.64
C PHE A 122 9.56 22.11 3.61
N HIS A 123 10.10 21.61 2.49
CA HIS A 123 10.61 22.46 1.41
C HIS A 123 9.48 23.32 0.80
N LEU A 124 8.35 22.75 0.46
CA LEU A 124 7.21 23.46 -0.12
C LEU A 124 6.66 24.55 0.83
N VAL A 125 6.53 24.25 2.13
CA VAL A 125 6.05 25.20 3.13
C VAL A 125 7.02 26.37 3.26
N THR A 126 8.33 26.12 3.28
CA THR A 126 9.35 27.18 3.36
C THR A 126 9.39 28.08 2.13
N HIS A 127 8.93 27.58 0.96
CA HIS A 127 8.80 28.36 -0.28
C HIS A 127 7.39 28.97 -0.48
N GLY A 128 6.57 28.96 0.56
CA GLY A 128 5.27 29.62 0.56
C GLY A 128 4.11 28.81 0.00
N THR A 129 4.33 27.54 -0.42
CA THR A 129 3.25 26.65 -0.85
C THR A 129 2.68 25.92 0.38
N THR A 130 1.53 26.36 0.85
CA THR A 130 0.81 25.76 1.98
C THR A 130 -0.53 25.21 1.54
N ILE A 131 -1.21 24.48 2.42
CA ILE A 131 -2.54 23.92 2.14
C ILE A 131 -3.57 25.02 1.81
N SER A 132 -3.40 26.23 2.33
CA SER A 132 -4.30 27.36 2.12
C SER A 132 -3.80 28.38 1.08
N SER A 133 -2.62 28.18 0.49
CA SER A 133 -2.01 29.14 -0.44
C SER A 133 -2.73 29.18 -1.80
N SER A 134 -3.26 28.06 -2.24
CA SER A 134 -3.92 27.93 -3.54
C SER A 134 -4.81 26.68 -3.59
N ALA A 135 -5.69 26.60 -4.61
CA ALA A 135 -6.46 25.38 -4.88
C ALA A 135 -5.54 24.20 -5.17
N TYR A 136 -4.40 24.43 -5.84
CA TYR A 136 -3.37 23.41 -6.05
C TYR A 136 -2.79 22.89 -4.72
N GLY A 137 -2.36 23.81 -3.84
CA GLY A 137 -1.83 23.45 -2.52
C GLY A 137 -2.82 22.58 -1.75
N SER A 138 -4.09 22.97 -1.70
CA SER A 138 -5.13 22.20 -1.00
C SER A 138 -5.25 20.77 -1.55
N VAL A 139 -5.40 20.58 -2.88
CA VAL A 139 -5.58 19.25 -3.45
C VAL A 139 -4.31 18.42 -3.41
N PHE A 140 -3.14 19.05 -3.54
CA PHE A 140 -1.83 18.40 -3.41
C PHE A 140 -1.64 17.82 -1.99
N TYR A 141 -1.77 18.65 -0.95
CA TYR A 141 -1.58 18.21 0.43
C TYR A 141 -2.65 17.21 0.88
N LEU A 142 -3.89 17.33 0.41
CA LEU A 142 -4.93 16.35 0.73
C LEU A 142 -4.62 15.00 0.06
N ALA A 143 -4.35 14.97 -1.23
CA ALA A 143 -4.13 13.73 -1.96
C ALA A 143 -2.87 13.00 -1.47
N THR A 144 -1.73 13.71 -1.40
CA THR A 144 -0.46 13.11 -0.95
C THR A 144 -0.42 12.87 0.55
N GLY A 145 -1.11 13.68 1.36
CA GLY A 145 -1.20 13.52 2.82
C GLY A 145 -2.02 12.30 3.22
N PHE A 146 -3.20 12.09 2.62
CA PHE A 146 -3.98 10.87 2.87
C PHE A 146 -3.23 9.64 2.36
N HIS A 147 -2.54 9.73 1.22
CA HIS A 147 -1.67 8.65 0.79
C HIS A 147 -0.56 8.37 1.80
N GLY A 148 0.13 9.39 2.30
CA GLY A 148 1.15 9.26 3.34
C GLY A 148 0.63 8.61 4.62
N LEU A 149 -0.61 8.93 5.06
CA LEU A 149 -1.26 8.25 6.18
C LEU A 149 -1.47 6.75 5.91
N HIS A 150 -1.84 6.37 4.68
CA HIS A 150 -1.97 4.97 4.30
C HIS A 150 -0.61 4.25 4.29
N VAL A 151 0.45 4.90 3.81
CA VAL A 151 1.82 4.36 3.90
C VAL A 151 2.20 4.11 5.35
N ILE A 152 1.97 5.08 6.26
CA ILE A 152 2.23 4.94 7.70
C ILE A 152 1.41 3.78 8.28
N GLY A 153 0.14 3.64 7.91
CA GLY A 153 -0.69 2.50 8.29
C GLY A 153 -0.09 1.16 7.89
N GLY A 154 0.44 1.07 6.66
CA GLY A 154 1.18 -0.11 6.17
C GLY A 154 2.45 -0.39 6.98
N LEU A 155 3.24 0.65 7.30
CA LEU A 155 4.43 0.52 8.14
C LEU A 155 4.08 0.01 9.54
N VAL A 156 3.01 0.50 10.14
CA VAL A 156 2.50 0.00 11.43
C VAL A 156 2.11 -1.48 11.32
N ALA A 157 1.44 -1.87 10.24
CA ALA A 157 1.08 -3.27 10.01
C ALA A 157 2.32 -4.17 9.87
N PHE A 158 3.38 -3.73 9.16
CA PHE A 158 4.66 -4.45 9.11
C PHE A 158 5.31 -4.59 10.49
N VAL A 159 5.35 -3.51 11.28
CA VAL A 159 5.91 -3.55 12.65
C VAL A 159 5.15 -4.55 13.51
N LEU A 160 3.81 -4.51 13.51
CA LEU A 160 2.98 -5.44 14.28
C LEU A 160 3.20 -6.90 13.86
N LEU A 161 3.30 -7.15 12.55
CA LEU A 161 3.57 -8.49 12.03
C LEU A 161 4.97 -8.97 12.41
N LEU A 162 6.00 -8.13 12.28
CA LEU A 162 7.36 -8.44 12.69
C LEU A 162 7.44 -8.73 14.19
N LEU A 163 6.83 -7.91 15.03
CA LEU A 163 6.76 -8.14 16.47
C LEU A 163 6.06 -9.47 16.77
N ARG A 164 4.92 -9.73 16.15
CA ARG A 164 4.17 -10.96 16.37
C ARG A 164 4.96 -12.20 15.96
N THR A 165 5.64 -12.16 14.81
CA THR A 165 6.47 -13.30 14.36
C THR A 165 7.71 -13.51 15.20
N THR A 166 8.23 -12.48 15.89
CA THR A 166 9.40 -12.60 16.79
C THR A 166 9.01 -13.08 18.19
N LEU A 167 7.85 -12.66 18.69
CA LEU A 167 7.42 -12.94 20.07
C LEU A 167 6.63 -14.25 20.19
N THR A 168 6.07 -14.78 19.12
CA THR A 168 5.26 -16.00 19.13
C THR A 168 5.75 -17.03 18.12
N LYS A 169 5.31 -18.29 18.27
CA LYS A 169 5.55 -19.33 17.26
C LYS A 169 4.82 -19.00 15.98
N PHE A 170 5.47 -19.22 14.85
CA PHE A 170 4.87 -18.98 13.53
C PHE A 170 3.68 -19.92 13.29
N THR A 171 2.58 -19.36 12.85
CA THR A 171 1.32 -20.07 12.62
C THR A 171 0.77 -19.77 11.21
N PRO A 172 -0.10 -20.64 10.66
CA PRO A 172 -0.78 -20.35 9.39
C PRO A 172 -1.53 -19.01 9.37
N ALA A 173 -2.05 -18.57 10.52
CA ALA A 173 -2.71 -17.27 10.64
C ALA A 173 -1.73 -16.09 10.44
N GLN A 174 -0.46 -16.25 10.85
CA GLN A 174 0.57 -15.23 10.61
C GLN A 174 1.00 -15.22 9.14
N ALA A 175 1.03 -16.36 8.45
CA ALA A 175 1.25 -16.42 7.01
C ALA A 175 0.12 -15.71 6.25
N THR A 176 -1.13 -15.94 6.63
CA THR A 176 -2.29 -15.22 6.06
C THR A 176 -2.18 -13.71 6.32
N ALA A 177 -1.80 -13.31 7.53
CA ALA A 177 -1.61 -11.90 7.87
C ALA A 177 -0.50 -11.26 7.01
N ALA A 178 0.60 -11.97 6.73
CA ALA A 178 1.65 -11.50 5.83
C ALA A 178 1.11 -11.24 4.41
N ILE A 179 0.32 -12.17 3.86
CA ILE A 179 -0.31 -12.02 2.54
C ILE A 179 -1.25 -10.81 2.51
N VAL A 180 -2.07 -10.62 3.54
CA VAL A 180 -3.02 -9.50 3.64
C VAL A 180 -2.30 -8.15 3.72
N VAL A 181 -1.22 -8.06 4.51
CA VAL A 181 -0.38 -6.85 4.59
C VAL A 181 0.27 -6.56 3.24
N SER A 182 0.67 -7.57 2.49
CA SER A 182 1.21 -7.42 1.14
C SER A 182 0.16 -6.85 0.16
N TYR A 183 -1.08 -7.33 0.19
CA TYR A 183 -2.16 -6.76 -0.65
C TYR A 183 -2.36 -5.27 -0.37
N TYR A 184 -2.38 -4.90 0.91
CA TYR A 184 -2.48 -3.50 1.30
C TYR A 184 -1.27 -2.68 0.80
N TRP A 185 -0.05 -3.19 0.94
CA TRP A 185 1.16 -2.50 0.52
C TRP A 185 1.19 -2.25 -1.00
N HIS A 186 0.88 -3.28 -1.79
CA HIS A 186 0.81 -3.14 -3.24
C HIS A 186 -0.28 -2.16 -3.68
N PHE A 187 -1.43 -2.15 -3.00
CA PHE A 187 -2.48 -1.16 -3.27
C PHE A 187 -1.96 0.27 -3.03
N VAL A 188 -1.29 0.51 -1.91
CA VAL A 188 -0.70 1.82 -1.59
C VAL A 188 0.33 2.23 -2.65
N ASP A 189 1.20 1.32 -3.08
CA ASP A 189 2.19 1.59 -4.13
C ASP A 189 1.54 1.96 -5.48
N ILE A 190 0.49 1.25 -5.89
CA ILE A 190 -0.25 1.55 -7.13
C ILE A 190 -0.89 2.93 -7.06
N VAL A 191 -1.50 3.27 -5.94
CA VAL A 191 -2.09 4.61 -5.73
C VAL A 191 -1.00 5.69 -5.80
N TRP A 192 0.20 5.44 -5.23
CA TRP A 192 1.31 6.38 -5.35
C TRP A 192 1.76 6.61 -6.79
N VAL A 193 1.93 5.54 -7.56
CA VAL A 193 2.31 5.65 -8.99
C VAL A 193 1.31 6.51 -9.75
N ALA A 194 0.01 6.34 -9.49
CA ALA A 194 -1.03 7.16 -10.11
C ALA A 194 -0.96 8.62 -9.63
N LEU A 195 -0.76 8.88 -8.34
CA LEU A 195 -0.58 10.23 -7.78
C LEU A 195 0.67 10.90 -8.36
N PHE A 196 1.79 10.19 -8.39
CA PHE A 196 3.04 10.68 -8.95
C PHE A 196 2.88 11.06 -10.42
N ALA A 197 2.26 10.19 -11.23
CA ALA A 197 1.98 10.48 -12.63
C ALA A 197 1.09 11.71 -12.79
N THR A 198 0.04 11.83 -11.97
CA THR A 198 -0.90 12.96 -12.04
C THR A 198 -0.25 14.28 -11.64
N ILE A 199 0.54 14.30 -10.58
CA ILE A 199 1.11 15.53 -10.01
C ILE A 199 2.33 16.00 -10.79
N TYR A 200 3.20 15.09 -11.24
CA TYR A 200 4.48 15.44 -11.84
C TYR A 200 4.48 15.44 -13.38
N PHE A 201 3.62 14.66 -14.04
CA PHE A 201 3.61 14.55 -15.50
C PHE A 201 2.35 15.18 -16.15
N ILE A 202 1.17 15.12 -15.52
CA ILE A 202 -0.05 15.70 -16.05
C ILE A 202 -0.19 17.15 -15.53
N ARG A 203 0.69 18.02 -15.99
CA ARG A 203 0.70 19.46 -15.65
C ARG A 203 -0.20 20.28 -16.54
#